data_7f06451cb90f015d40ff2fc054892893
#
_entry.id   7f06451cb90f015d40ff2fc054892893
#
_cell.length_a   1.000
_cell.length_b   1.000
_cell.length_c   1.000
_cell.angle_alpha   90.00
_cell.angle_beta   90.00
_cell.angle_gamma   90.00
#
_symmetry.space_group_name_H-M   'P 1'
#
loop_
_entity.id
_entity.type
_entity.pdbx_description
1 polymer ?
#
loop_
_entity_poly.entity_id
_entity_poly.type
_entity_poly.pdbx_seq_one_letter_code
_entity_poly.pdbx_strand_id
1 'polypeptide(L)'
;MEDIVIVSAARTAVGKFGGSLAKTAATELGSIVIKGLLERSGLPADAVGEVIMGQVLAAGVGQNPARQAVMKAGLAKETPALTINAVCGSGLKAVMLAAQSVAWGDSEVVIAGGQENMSASPHVLNGSRDGQRMGDWKMVDTMIVDGLWDVYNQYHMGITAENVAKANGITRDMQDALALASQQKAAAAQDAGKFKGEIVDVVIPQRKGDPLVFNTDEFINKKTNAEALAGLRPAFDKAGSVTAGNASGINDGAAAVMVMTAKKAAALGLTPLARIASFGTTGLDPALMGLGPVSATQRALARAGWKAADVDLFELNEAFAAQACAVNKLLDIDPAKVNVNGGAIAIGHPIGASGCRILVTLLHEMQRSGAKKGVASLCIGGGMGVALAVER
;
A
#
# COMPACT_ATOMS: atom_id res chain seq x y z
N MET A 1 10.01 18.24 -20.37
CA MET A 1 8.89 17.31 -20.12
C MET A 1 7.89 18.09 -19.28
N GLU A 2 6.61 18.01 -19.56
CA GLU A 2 5.57 18.70 -18.80
C GLU A 2 5.48 18.12 -17.38
N ASP A 3 5.19 18.95 -16.36
CA ASP A 3 5.05 18.48 -14.99
C ASP A 3 3.80 17.62 -14.84
N ILE A 4 3.99 16.44 -14.26
CA ILE A 4 2.91 15.51 -13.93
C ILE A 4 2.52 15.71 -12.46
N VAL A 5 1.24 15.91 -12.22
CA VAL A 5 0.70 16.26 -10.92
C VAL A 5 -0.37 15.29 -10.45
N ILE A 6 -0.51 15.18 -9.14
CA ILE A 6 -1.61 14.50 -8.45
C ILE A 6 -2.58 15.56 -7.96
N VAL A 7 -3.85 15.46 -8.35
CA VAL A 7 -4.88 16.45 -8.03
C VAL A 7 -5.91 15.97 -7.02
N SER A 8 -6.05 14.67 -6.84
CA SER A 8 -6.97 14.08 -5.85
C SER A 8 -6.37 12.80 -5.30
N ALA A 9 -6.62 12.51 -4.04
CA ALA A 9 -6.11 11.34 -3.32
C ALA A 9 -7.16 10.85 -2.30
N ALA A 10 -7.41 9.54 -2.28
CA ALA A 10 -8.37 8.92 -1.38
C ALA A 10 -8.00 7.48 -1.05
N ARG A 11 -8.41 7.02 0.14
CA ARG A 11 -8.34 5.61 0.54
C ARG A 11 -9.58 5.19 1.30
N THR A 12 -9.88 3.92 1.38
CA THR A 12 -10.77 3.40 2.41
C THR A 12 -10.04 3.36 3.76
N ALA A 13 -10.79 3.30 4.86
CA ALA A 13 -10.21 2.77 6.08
C ALA A 13 -9.73 1.33 5.84
N VAL A 14 -8.73 0.90 6.60
CA VAL A 14 -8.13 -0.44 6.47
C VAL A 14 -8.82 -1.40 7.43
N GLY A 15 -9.36 -2.49 6.90
CA GLY A 15 -9.96 -3.59 7.65
C GLY A 15 -8.91 -4.59 8.12
N LYS A 16 -9.14 -5.22 9.27
CA LYS A 16 -8.31 -6.34 9.76
C LYS A 16 -8.79 -7.65 9.13
N PHE A 17 -7.94 -8.67 9.19
CA PHE A 17 -8.26 -10.02 8.73
C PHE A 17 -9.54 -10.56 9.39
N GLY A 18 -10.49 -10.99 8.56
CA GLY A 18 -11.80 -11.45 9.02
C GLY A 18 -12.67 -10.37 9.66
N GLY A 19 -12.30 -9.08 9.53
CA GLY A 19 -13.00 -7.94 10.12
C GLY A 19 -14.14 -7.39 9.25
N SER A 20 -14.40 -6.10 9.41
CA SER A 20 -15.58 -5.43 8.82
C SER A 20 -15.60 -5.48 7.29
N LEU A 21 -14.43 -5.44 6.63
CA LEU A 21 -14.32 -5.49 5.16
C LEU A 21 -14.21 -6.91 4.57
N ALA A 22 -14.15 -7.95 5.39
CA ALA A 22 -13.84 -9.32 4.93
C ALA A 22 -14.77 -9.85 3.83
N LYS A 23 -16.01 -9.37 3.76
CA LYS A 23 -17.00 -9.76 2.75
C LYS A 23 -17.20 -8.74 1.62
N THR A 24 -16.46 -7.63 1.65
CA THR A 24 -16.53 -6.59 0.62
C THR A 24 -15.48 -6.88 -0.44
N ALA A 25 -15.88 -7.19 -1.66
CA ALA A 25 -14.94 -7.53 -2.72
C ALA A 25 -13.90 -6.41 -2.94
N ALA A 26 -12.65 -6.78 -3.26
CA ALA A 26 -11.59 -5.80 -3.57
C ALA A 26 -12.03 -4.82 -4.67
N THR A 27 -12.75 -5.33 -5.68
CA THR A 27 -13.29 -4.52 -6.78
C THR A 27 -14.38 -3.54 -6.35
N GLU A 28 -15.07 -3.81 -5.25
CA GLU A 28 -16.00 -2.88 -4.62
C GLU A 28 -15.25 -1.78 -3.89
N LEU A 29 -14.24 -2.15 -3.08
CA LEU A 29 -13.37 -1.18 -2.41
C LEU A 29 -12.69 -0.26 -3.41
N GLY A 30 -12.20 -0.80 -4.53
CA GLY A 30 -11.63 -0.01 -5.62
C GLY A 30 -12.63 0.95 -6.24
N SER A 31 -13.88 0.52 -6.45
CA SER A 31 -14.93 1.39 -6.99
C SER A 31 -15.26 2.57 -6.06
N ILE A 32 -15.23 2.34 -4.75
CA ILE A 32 -15.50 3.36 -3.74
C ILE A 32 -14.43 4.45 -3.76
N VAL A 33 -13.15 4.10 -3.81
CA VAL A 33 -12.08 5.11 -3.89
C VAL A 33 -12.11 5.88 -5.21
N ILE A 34 -12.44 5.22 -6.34
CA ILE A 34 -12.62 5.89 -7.63
C ILE A 34 -13.75 6.92 -7.56
N LYS A 35 -14.91 6.57 -7.00
CA LYS A 35 -16.03 7.51 -6.77
C LYS A 35 -15.60 8.68 -5.89
N GLY A 36 -14.92 8.38 -4.78
CA GLY A 36 -14.43 9.40 -3.86
C GLY A 36 -13.44 10.38 -4.52
N LEU A 37 -12.62 9.94 -5.48
CA LEU A 37 -11.75 10.83 -6.25
C LEU A 37 -12.54 11.76 -7.18
N LEU A 38 -13.57 11.24 -7.85
CA LEU A 38 -14.46 12.04 -8.70
C LEU A 38 -15.23 13.08 -7.88
N GLU A 39 -15.80 12.68 -6.74
CA GLU A 39 -16.51 13.60 -5.84
C GLU A 39 -15.60 14.71 -5.33
N ARG A 40 -14.38 14.38 -4.92
CA ARG A 40 -13.39 15.36 -4.42
C ARG A 40 -12.88 16.31 -5.48
N SER A 41 -12.70 15.84 -6.70
CA SER A 41 -12.23 16.66 -7.81
C SER A 41 -13.33 17.42 -8.52
N GLY A 42 -14.58 17.00 -8.37
CA GLY A 42 -15.71 17.55 -9.12
C GLY A 42 -15.69 17.20 -10.62
N LEU A 43 -14.81 16.30 -11.04
CA LEU A 43 -14.73 15.87 -12.43
C LEU A 43 -15.84 14.88 -12.77
N PRO A 44 -16.43 14.99 -13.99
CA PRO A 44 -17.38 14.02 -14.48
C PRO A 44 -16.68 12.69 -14.81
N ALA A 45 -17.43 11.60 -14.76
CA ALA A 45 -16.91 10.26 -14.96
C ALA A 45 -16.27 10.01 -16.33
N ASP A 46 -16.71 10.71 -17.36
CA ASP A 46 -16.20 10.63 -18.74
C ASP A 46 -14.90 11.42 -18.96
N ALA A 47 -14.48 12.23 -17.99
CA ALA A 47 -13.18 12.90 -18.02
C ALA A 47 -11.99 11.94 -17.79
N VAL A 48 -12.25 10.74 -17.24
CA VAL A 48 -11.20 9.76 -16.93
C VAL A 48 -10.86 8.94 -18.17
N GLY A 49 -9.64 9.08 -18.66
CA GLY A 49 -9.14 8.38 -19.85
C GLY A 49 -8.67 6.95 -19.58
N GLU A 50 -8.19 6.65 -18.37
CA GLU A 50 -7.66 5.33 -18.02
C GLU A 50 -7.71 5.08 -16.50
N VAL A 51 -7.81 3.80 -16.09
CA VAL A 51 -7.67 3.39 -14.68
C VAL A 51 -6.66 2.26 -14.55
N ILE A 52 -5.67 2.42 -13.65
CA ILE A 52 -4.65 1.41 -13.37
C ILE A 52 -4.69 1.04 -11.89
N MET A 53 -5.08 -0.21 -11.57
CA MET A 53 -5.19 -0.66 -10.19
C MET A 53 -4.30 -1.87 -9.92
N GLY A 54 -3.54 -1.79 -8.84
CA GLY A 54 -2.83 -2.94 -8.27
C GLY A 54 -3.79 -3.90 -7.58
N GLN A 55 -3.63 -5.19 -7.83
CA GLN A 55 -4.24 -6.27 -7.05
C GLN A 55 -3.38 -7.51 -7.14
N VAL A 56 -3.04 -8.12 -6.00
CA VAL A 56 -2.16 -9.29 -5.93
C VAL A 56 -2.97 -10.57 -5.89
N LEU A 57 -3.96 -10.65 -5.01
CA LEU A 57 -4.77 -11.83 -4.78
C LEU A 57 -5.99 -11.81 -5.71
N ALA A 58 -5.78 -12.26 -6.94
CA ALA A 58 -6.79 -12.21 -8.00
C ALA A 58 -7.44 -13.57 -8.31
N ALA A 59 -7.11 -14.64 -7.59
CA ALA A 59 -7.69 -15.95 -7.79
C ALA A 59 -9.20 -15.93 -7.55
N GLY A 60 -10.01 -16.35 -8.55
CA GLY A 60 -11.47 -16.40 -8.45
C GLY A 60 -12.18 -15.04 -8.45
N VAL A 61 -11.49 -13.91 -8.58
CA VAL A 61 -12.09 -12.55 -8.59
C VAL A 61 -12.80 -12.24 -9.92
N GLY A 62 -12.48 -12.95 -10.97
CA GLY A 62 -13.01 -12.74 -12.32
C GLY A 62 -12.05 -11.93 -13.19
N GLN A 63 -12.50 -11.60 -14.41
CA GLN A 63 -11.67 -10.91 -15.39
C GLN A 63 -11.35 -9.48 -14.95
N ASN A 64 -10.09 -9.07 -15.08
CA ASN A 64 -9.60 -7.72 -14.91
C ASN A 64 -10.26 -6.96 -13.74
N PRO A 65 -9.81 -7.18 -12.50
CA PRO A 65 -10.40 -6.54 -11.32
C PRO A 65 -10.45 -5.01 -11.36
N ALA A 66 -9.46 -4.35 -11.99
CA ALA A 66 -9.49 -2.91 -12.22
C ALA A 66 -10.68 -2.50 -13.09
N ARG A 67 -10.96 -3.26 -14.16
CA ARG A 67 -12.12 -3.01 -15.03
C ARG A 67 -13.44 -3.19 -14.28
N GLN A 68 -13.53 -4.18 -13.41
CA GLN A 68 -14.70 -4.35 -12.56
C GLN A 68 -14.92 -3.14 -11.64
N ALA A 69 -13.85 -2.58 -11.06
CA ALA A 69 -13.94 -1.38 -10.24
C ALA A 69 -14.41 -0.16 -11.06
N VAL A 70 -13.90 0.01 -12.29
CA VAL A 70 -14.34 1.06 -13.25
C VAL A 70 -15.85 1.00 -13.49
N MET A 71 -16.36 -0.19 -13.83
CA MET A 71 -17.78 -0.38 -14.13
C MET A 71 -18.67 -0.15 -12.90
N LYS A 72 -18.25 -0.63 -11.73
CA LYS A 72 -18.95 -0.41 -10.45
C LYS A 72 -18.89 1.05 -9.99
N ALA A 73 -17.84 1.77 -10.34
CA ALA A 73 -17.72 3.20 -10.06
C ALA A 73 -18.63 4.06 -10.95
N GLY A 74 -19.14 3.52 -12.05
CA GLY A 74 -19.99 4.24 -12.99
C GLY A 74 -19.21 5.11 -13.96
N LEU A 75 -17.93 4.82 -14.21
CA LEU A 75 -17.16 5.46 -15.27
C LEU A 75 -17.71 5.05 -16.66
N ALA A 76 -17.33 5.80 -17.68
CA ALA A 76 -17.70 5.47 -19.04
C ALA A 76 -17.21 4.06 -19.42
N LYS A 77 -18.02 3.30 -20.14
CA LYS A 77 -17.64 1.95 -20.61
C LYS A 77 -16.49 1.98 -21.61
N GLU A 78 -16.21 3.11 -22.20
CA GLU A 78 -15.08 3.39 -23.07
C GLU A 78 -13.76 3.56 -22.30
N THR A 79 -13.79 3.88 -21.00
CA THR A 79 -12.60 4.04 -20.17
C THR A 79 -11.87 2.70 -20.01
N PRO A 80 -10.68 2.48 -20.59
CA PRO A 80 -9.91 1.26 -20.40
C PRO A 80 -9.41 1.11 -18.96
N ALA A 81 -9.07 -0.12 -18.59
CA ALA A 81 -8.49 -0.38 -17.27
C ALA A 81 -7.45 -1.49 -17.31
N LEU A 82 -6.40 -1.34 -16.50
CA LEU A 82 -5.32 -2.29 -16.34
C LEU A 82 -5.19 -2.73 -14.88
N THR A 83 -5.20 -4.04 -14.65
CA THR A 83 -4.82 -4.62 -13.35
C THR A 83 -3.36 -5.02 -13.38
N ILE A 84 -2.57 -4.60 -12.40
CA ILE A 84 -1.16 -4.94 -12.30
C ILE A 84 -0.84 -5.69 -11.01
N ASN A 85 0.18 -6.51 -11.04
CA ASN A 85 0.74 -7.20 -9.89
C ASN A 85 2.27 -6.98 -9.84
N ALA A 86 2.70 -6.22 -8.86
CA ALA A 86 4.08 -6.06 -8.42
C ALA A 86 4.15 -6.30 -6.90
N VAL A 87 3.39 -7.31 -6.41
CA VAL A 87 3.22 -7.65 -5.00
C VAL A 87 2.93 -6.38 -4.17
N CYS A 88 3.62 -6.14 -3.06
CA CYS A 88 3.40 -4.98 -2.17
C CYS A 88 3.54 -3.62 -2.86
N GLY A 89 4.33 -3.56 -3.94
CA GLY A 89 4.57 -2.34 -4.72
C GLY A 89 3.48 -2.00 -5.73
N SER A 90 2.48 -2.86 -5.94
CA SER A 90 1.49 -2.72 -7.03
C SER A 90 0.81 -1.35 -7.05
N GLY A 91 0.30 -0.89 -5.92
CA GLY A 91 -0.40 0.39 -5.84
C GLY A 91 0.47 1.60 -6.17
N LEU A 92 1.74 1.62 -5.75
CA LEU A 92 2.66 2.70 -6.09
C LEU A 92 3.16 2.58 -7.54
N LYS A 93 3.36 1.35 -8.02
CA LYS A 93 3.72 1.09 -9.43
C LYS A 93 2.62 1.52 -10.38
N ALA A 94 1.35 1.35 -10.01
CA ALA A 94 0.21 1.85 -10.79
C ALA A 94 0.29 3.37 -10.98
N VAL A 95 0.62 4.13 -9.92
CA VAL A 95 0.81 5.59 -10.01
C VAL A 95 1.98 5.96 -10.92
N MET A 96 3.08 5.20 -10.88
CA MET A 96 4.21 5.41 -11.79
C MET A 96 3.83 5.17 -13.26
N LEU A 97 3.03 4.14 -13.53
CA LEU A 97 2.52 3.85 -14.88
C LEU A 97 1.55 4.95 -15.35
N ALA A 98 0.68 5.44 -14.47
CA ALA A 98 -0.19 6.57 -14.77
C ALA A 98 0.61 7.83 -15.15
N ALA A 99 1.67 8.14 -14.39
CA ALA A 99 2.55 9.25 -14.73
C ALA A 99 3.23 9.07 -16.10
N GLN A 100 3.59 7.84 -16.46
CA GLN A 100 4.15 7.50 -17.78
C GLN A 100 3.11 7.62 -18.90
N SER A 101 1.88 7.11 -18.69
CA SER A 101 0.76 7.22 -19.66
C SER A 101 0.43 8.67 -19.95
N VAL A 102 0.31 9.51 -18.89
CA VAL A 102 0.07 10.95 -19.03
C VAL A 102 1.24 11.67 -19.73
N ALA A 103 2.47 11.35 -19.35
CA ALA A 103 3.66 11.99 -19.95
C ALA A 103 3.87 11.64 -21.42
N TRP A 104 3.43 10.45 -21.83
CA TRP A 104 3.46 9.99 -23.22
C TRP A 104 2.31 10.55 -24.03
N GLY A 105 1.23 11.02 -23.38
CA GLY A 105 0.03 11.54 -24.02
C GLY A 105 -0.98 10.45 -24.41
N ASP A 106 -0.86 9.25 -23.84
CA ASP A 106 -1.79 8.15 -24.06
C ASP A 106 -3.15 8.43 -23.41
N SER A 107 -3.13 9.02 -22.21
CA SER A 107 -4.32 9.49 -21.50
C SER A 107 -4.08 10.84 -20.82
N GLU A 108 -5.08 11.73 -20.84
CA GLU A 108 -4.96 13.05 -20.19
C GLU A 108 -5.20 13.01 -18.69
N VAL A 109 -6.12 12.14 -18.24
CA VAL A 109 -6.51 11.97 -16.83
C VAL A 109 -6.51 10.49 -16.50
N VAL A 110 -5.67 10.07 -15.57
CA VAL A 110 -5.55 8.67 -15.15
C VAL A 110 -5.83 8.54 -13.65
N ILE A 111 -6.70 7.61 -13.28
CA ILE A 111 -6.86 7.18 -11.90
C ILE A 111 -5.96 5.97 -11.68
N ALA A 112 -5.11 6.03 -10.65
CA ALA A 112 -4.18 4.95 -10.35
C ALA A 112 -4.09 4.66 -8.85
N GLY A 113 -3.95 3.38 -8.51
CA GLY A 113 -3.85 2.97 -7.12
C GLY A 113 -3.84 1.47 -6.94
N GLY A 114 -4.52 0.98 -5.92
CA GLY A 114 -4.64 -0.44 -5.67
C GLY A 114 -5.82 -0.78 -4.78
N GLN A 115 -6.22 -2.03 -4.86
CA GLN A 115 -7.34 -2.62 -4.13
C GLN A 115 -6.95 -4.03 -3.69
N GLU A 116 -7.31 -4.43 -2.49
CA GLU A 116 -7.03 -5.78 -1.99
C GLU A 116 -8.07 -6.20 -0.96
N ASN A 117 -8.46 -7.46 -1.01
CA ASN A 117 -9.15 -8.11 0.09
C ASN A 117 -8.45 -9.44 0.38
N MET A 118 -7.55 -9.41 1.37
CA MET A 118 -6.78 -10.60 1.75
C MET A 118 -7.66 -11.60 2.51
N SER A 119 -8.67 -11.11 3.22
CA SER A 119 -9.64 -11.94 3.96
C SER A 119 -10.47 -12.85 3.05
N ALA A 120 -10.73 -12.43 1.81
CA ALA A 120 -11.52 -13.18 0.83
C ALA A 120 -10.68 -14.05 -0.12
N SER A 121 -9.38 -14.14 0.10
CA SER A 121 -8.48 -14.95 -0.73
C SER A 121 -8.85 -16.43 -0.65
N PRO A 122 -9.12 -17.11 -1.79
CA PRO A 122 -9.59 -18.49 -1.78
C PRO A 122 -8.47 -19.49 -1.62
N HIS A 123 -8.83 -20.71 -1.26
CA HIS A 123 -7.98 -21.88 -1.45
C HIS A 123 -8.21 -22.46 -2.83
N VAL A 124 -7.14 -22.90 -3.49
CA VAL A 124 -7.16 -23.50 -4.83
C VAL A 124 -6.71 -24.95 -4.79
N LEU A 125 -7.21 -25.70 -5.74
CA LEU A 125 -6.88 -27.11 -5.94
C LEU A 125 -6.04 -27.26 -7.20
N ASN A 126 -4.72 -27.28 -7.03
CA ASN A 126 -3.79 -27.45 -8.14
C ASN A 126 -3.92 -28.85 -8.78
N GLY A 127 -3.78 -28.94 -10.10
CA GLY A 127 -3.90 -30.21 -10.83
C GLY A 127 -5.33 -30.74 -10.96
N SER A 128 -6.36 -29.96 -10.53
CA SER A 128 -7.77 -30.42 -10.58
C SER A 128 -8.28 -30.77 -11.99
N ARG A 129 -7.69 -30.19 -13.05
CA ARG A 129 -8.07 -30.51 -14.44
C ARG A 129 -7.64 -31.89 -14.88
N ASP A 130 -6.52 -32.39 -14.33
CA ASP A 130 -5.98 -33.73 -14.66
C ASP A 130 -6.61 -34.83 -13.78
N GLY A 131 -7.31 -34.44 -12.71
CA GLY A 131 -7.89 -35.35 -11.71
C GLY A 131 -6.85 -35.95 -10.79
N GLN A 132 -7.33 -36.68 -9.76
CA GLN A 132 -6.50 -37.38 -8.78
C GLN A 132 -6.70 -38.89 -8.91
N ARG A 133 -5.68 -39.61 -9.36
CA ARG A 133 -5.77 -41.05 -9.56
C ARG A 133 -5.60 -41.86 -8.28
N MET A 134 -4.81 -41.33 -7.30
CA MET A 134 -4.53 -42.00 -6.04
C MET A 134 -4.03 -40.98 -5.02
N GLY A 135 -4.33 -41.15 -3.72
CA GLY A 135 -3.95 -40.28 -2.63
C GLY A 135 -4.87 -39.09 -2.44
N ASP A 136 -4.53 -38.22 -1.48
CA ASP A 136 -5.31 -37.05 -1.10
C ASP A 136 -5.03 -35.84 -1.98
N TRP A 137 -6.02 -34.96 -2.14
CA TRP A 137 -5.83 -33.65 -2.72
C TRP A 137 -5.44 -32.62 -1.64
N LYS A 138 -4.42 -31.84 -1.93
CA LYS A 138 -3.98 -30.74 -1.08
C LYS A 138 -4.53 -29.42 -1.62
N MET A 139 -5.36 -28.74 -0.83
CA MET A 139 -5.79 -27.36 -1.11
C MET A 139 -4.65 -26.40 -0.71
N VAL A 140 -4.44 -25.37 -1.52
CA VAL A 140 -3.38 -24.37 -1.34
C VAL A 140 -4.02 -23.02 -1.04
N ASP A 141 -3.60 -22.37 0.04
CA ASP A 141 -4.01 -21.02 0.41
C ASP A 141 -3.33 -20.00 -0.51
N THR A 142 -4.12 -19.32 -1.35
CA THR A 142 -3.59 -18.34 -2.30
C THR A 142 -3.07 -17.07 -1.62
N MET A 143 -3.59 -16.72 -0.44
CA MET A 143 -3.05 -15.61 0.33
C MET A 143 -1.58 -15.86 0.71
N ILE A 144 -1.26 -17.10 1.08
CA ILE A 144 0.12 -17.49 1.41
C ILE A 144 0.96 -17.60 0.14
N VAL A 145 0.55 -18.45 -0.83
CA VAL A 145 1.42 -18.81 -1.96
C VAL A 145 1.65 -17.66 -2.93
N ASP A 146 0.64 -16.80 -3.15
CA ASP A 146 0.70 -15.69 -4.10
C ASP A 146 1.14 -14.36 -3.44
N GLY A 147 0.94 -14.22 -2.12
CA GLY A 147 1.19 -12.96 -1.42
C GLY A 147 2.33 -12.98 -0.41
N LEU A 148 2.54 -14.09 0.31
CA LEU A 148 3.38 -14.13 1.52
C LEU A 148 4.50 -15.17 1.48
N TRP A 149 4.71 -15.85 0.34
CA TRP A 149 5.68 -16.92 0.17
C TRP A 149 6.82 -16.50 -0.74
N ASP A 150 8.07 -16.72 -0.31
CA ASP A 150 9.23 -16.60 -1.17
C ASP A 150 9.37 -17.89 -2.01
N VAL A 151 9.01 -17.79 -3.28
CA VAL A 151 9.02 -18.93 -4.22
C VAL A 151 10.43 -19.39 -4.60
N TYR A 152 11.43 -18.55 -4.39
CA TYR A 152 12.84 -18.87 -4.72
C TYR A 152 13.49 -19.66 -3.59
N ASN A 153 13.27 -19.24 -2.35
CA ASN A 153 13.88 -19.84 -1.16
C ASN A 153 12.92 -20.77 -0.40
N GLN A 154 11.66 -20.90 -0.83
CA GLN A 154 10.66 -21.83 -0.30
C GLN A 154 10.36 -21.62 1.19
N TYR A 155 10.16 -20.36 1.59
CA TYR A 155 9.75 -19.99 2.95
C TYR A 155 8.84 -18.77 3.00
N HIS A 156 8.23 -18.54 4.15
CA HIS A 156 7.36 -17.38 4.38
C HIS A 156 8.16 -16.06 4.41
N MET A 157 7.56 -14.94 3.94
CA MET A 157 8.18 -13.60 3.96
C MET A 157 8.72 -13.19 5.33
N GLY A 158 8.18 -13.72 6.44
CA GLY A 158 8.72 -13.50 7.78
C GLY A 158 10.16 -13.97 7.95
N ILE A 159 10.59 -15.02 7.22
CA ILE A 159 12.00 -15.47 7.24
C ILE A 159 12.90 -14.45 6.52
N THR A 160 12.42 -13.80 5.46
CA THR A 160 13.18 -12.69 4.84
C THR A 160 13.41 -11.54 5.82
N ALA A 161 12.44 -11.27 6.72
CA ALA A 161 12.59 -10.26 7.76
C ALA A 161 13.64 -10.68 8.81
N GLU A 162 13.69 -11.96 9.20
CA GLU A 162 14.77 -12.49 10.07
C GLU A 162 16.13 -12.37 9.40
N ASN A 163 16.22 -12.66 8.10
CA ASN A 163 17.46 -12.49 7.32
C ASN A 163 17.93 -11.03 7.34
N VAL A 164 17.02 -10.08 7.13
CA VAL A 164 17.32 -8.64 7.18
C VAL A 164 17.77 -8.24 8.58
N ALA A 165 17.08 -8.70 9.64
CA ALA A 165 17.46 -8.43 11.02
C ALA A 165 18.89 -8.90 11.31
N LYS A 166 19.20 -10.16 10.96
CA LYS A 166 20.53 -10.76 11.14
C LYS A 166 21.62 -10.01 10.35
N ALA A 167 21.38 -9.73 9.08
CA ALA A 167 22.35 -9.08 8.20
C ALA A 167 22.67 -7.65 8.62
N ASN A 168 21.75 -6.94 9.31
CA ASN A 168 21.91 -5.53 9.67
C ASN A 168 22.04 -5.29 11.18
N GLY A 169 22.09 -6.34 11.99
CA GLY A 169 22.21 -6.24 13.45
C GLY A 169 20.99 -5.57 14.10
N ILE A 170 19.78 -5.84 13.58
CA ILE A 170 18.52 -5.33 14.13
C ILE A 170 18.03 -6.29 15.23
N THR A 171 18.04 -5.82 16.47
CA THR A 171 17.64 -6.62 17.62
C THR A 171 16.11 -6.70 17.77
N ARG A 172 15.63 -7.61 18.61
CA ARG A 172 14.21 -7.69 18.99
C ARG A 172 13.72 -6.39 19.62
N ASP A 173 14.49 -5.80 20.51
CA ASP A 173 14.14 -4.57 21.21
C ASP A 173 13.97 -3.39 20.26
N MET A 174 14.83 -3.29 19.23
CA MET A 174 14.70 -2.27 18.17
C MET A 174 13.40 -2.46 17.40
N GLN A 175 13.03 -3.69 17.07
CA GLN A 175 11.81 -4.01 16.35
C GLN A 175 10.56 -3.69 17.18
N ASP A 176 10.53 -4.09 18.43
CA ASP A 176 9.41 -3.84 19.33
C ASP A 176 9.26 -2.34 19.65
N ALA A 177 10.36 -1.60 19.78
CA ALA A 177 10.32 -0.15 19.95
C ALA A 177 9.73 0.57 18.74
N LEU A 178 10.09 0.16 17.51
CA LEU A 178 9.50 0.71 16.28
C LEU A 178 8.01 0.36 16.20
N ALA A 179 7.63 -0.87 16.49
CA ALA A 179 6.24 -1.32 16.46
C ALA A 179 5.37 -0.54 17.47
N LEU A 180 5.87 -0.35 18.68
CA LEU A 180 5.20 0.47 19.69
C LEU A 180 5.02 1.92 19.23
N ALA A 181 6.08 2.52 18.70
CA ALA A 181 6.03 3.88 18.18
C ALA A 181 5.02 4.02 17.02
N SER A 182 4.97 3.04 16.10
CA SER A 182 4.00 3.00 15.01
C SER A 182 2.56 2.98 15.53
N GLN A 183 2.25 2.11 16.50
CA GLN A 183 0.93 2.03 17.14
C GLN A 183 0.56 3.33 17.85
N GLN A 184 1.47 3.91 18.61
CA GLN A 184 1.23 5.17 19.33
C GLN A 184 0.99 6.34 18.40
N LYS A 185 1.80 6.48 17.34
CA LYS A 185 1.63 7.51 16.30
C LYS A 185 0.29 7.35 15.58
N ALA A 186 -0.08 6.13 15.18
CA ALA A 186 -1.35 5.87 14.50
C ALA A 186 -2.56 6.14 15.39
N ALA A 187 -2.53 5.71 16.65
CA ALA A 187 -3.57 5.98 17.63
C ALA A 187 -3.76 7.48 17.84
N ALA A 188 -2.67 8.22 18.05
CA ALA A 188 -2.71 9.67 18.22
C ALA A 188 -3.23 10.40 16.96
N ALA A 189 -2.82 9.96 15.76
CA ALA A 189 -3.29 10.51 14.49
C ALA A 189 -4.79 10.26 14.30
N GLN A 190 -5.27 9.05 14.61
CA GLN A 190 -6.69 8.69 14.53
C GLN A 190 -7.52 9.50 15.52
N ASP A 191 -7.09 9.64 16.78
CA ASP A 191 -7.78 10.41 17.82
C ASP A 191 -7.82 11.91 17.47
N ALA A 192 -6.76 12.44 16.86
CA ALA A 192 -6.71 13.80 16.36
C ALA A 192 -7.50 14.01 15.04
N GLY A 193 -8.11 12.97 14.47
CA GLY A 193 -8.87 13.03 13.23
C GLY A 193 -8.04 13.27 11.97
N LYS A 194 -6.73 13.03 12.02
CA LYS A 194 -5.82 13.29 10.90
C LYS A 194 -6.15 12.49 9.64
N PHE A 195 -6.76 11.31 9.78
CA PHE A 195 -7.14 10.44 8.66
C PHE A 195 -8.49 10.78 8.02
N LYS A 196 -9.32 11.66 8.64
CA LYS A 196 -10.66 11.99 8.13
C LYS A 196 -10.65 12.57 6.71
N GLY A 197 -9.62 13.37 6.39
CA GLY A 197 -9.49 13.99 5.07
C GLY A 197 -9.11 13.01 3.95
N GLU A 198 -8.48 11.89 4.28
CA GLU A 198 -8.00 10.92 3.30
C GLU A 198 -8.94 9.73 3.12
N ILE A 199 -9.74 9.40 4.13
CA ILE A 199 -10.66 8.25 4.11
C ILE A 199 -11.97 8.61 3.40
N VAL A 200 -12.47 7.66 2.61
CA VAL A 200 -13.83 7.64 2.06
C VAL A 200 -14.63 6.54 2.76
N ASP A 201 -15.90 6.82 3.04
CA ASP A 201 -16.79 5.91 3.74
C ASP A 201 -17.06 4.65 2.92
N VAL A 202 -16.98 3.48 3.55
CA VAL A 202 -17.47 2.22 3.00
C VAL A 202 -18.79 1.87 3.69
N VAL A 203 -19.88 1.95 2.95
CA VAL A 203 -21.21 1.64 3.46
C VAL A 203 -21.47 0.14 3.29
N ILE A 204 -21.52 -0.58 4.41
CA ILE A 204 -21.68 -2.04 4.42
C ILE A 204 -23.12 -2.39 4.82
N PRO A 205 -23.93 -2.96 3.88
CA PRO A 205 -25.28 -3.38 4.20
C PRO A 205 -25.31 -4.39 5.35
N GLN A 206 -26.22 -4.20 6.29
CA GLN A 206 -26.43 -5.12 7.39
C GLN A 206 -27.67 -6.00 7.13
N ARG A 207 -27.66 -7.23 7.65
CA ARG A 207 -28.81 -8.14 7.54
C ARG A 207 -30.06 -7.58 8.24
N LYS A 208 -29.86 -6.81 9.31
CA LYS A 208 -30.91 -6.12 10.07
C LYS A 208 -30.34 -4.78 10.57
N GLY A 209 -31.19 -3.76 10.60
CA GLY A 209 -30.82 -2.40 11.05
C GLY A 209 -30.19 -1.55 9.95
N ASP A 210 -29.62 -0.41 10.35
CA ASP A 210 -28.97 0.53 9.44
C ASP A 210 -27.64 -0.02 8.89
N PRO A 211 -27.21 0.39 7.69
CA PRO A 211 -25.90 0.05 7.16
C PRO A 211 -24.78 0.49 8.09
N LEU A 212 -23.74 -0.32 8.20
CA LEU A 212 -22.50 0.07 8.89
C LEU A 212 -21.70 1.02 8.01
N VAL A 213 -21.42 2.23 8.50
CA VAL A 213 -20.47 3.15 7.86
C VAL A 213 -19.09 2.84 8.42
N PHE A 214 -18.25 2.21 7.59
CA PHE A 214 -16.87 1.87 7.94
C PHE A 214 -15.91 2.95 7.42
N ASN A 215 -15.37 3.75 8.32
CA ASN A 215 -14.51 4.92 8.03
C ASN A 215 -13.39 5.14 9.05
N THR A 216 -13.04 4.10 9.79
CA THR A 216 -12.00 4.15 10.82
C THR A 216 -11.11 2.93 10.67
N ASP A 217 -9.78 3.13 10.66
CA ASP A 217 -8.81 2.05 10.54
C ASP A 217 -8.96 1.07 11.71
N GLU A 218 -9.34 -0.17 11.40
CA GLU A 218 -9.77 -1.18 12.36
C GLU A 218 -8.61 -1.92 13.02
N PHE A 219 -7.41 -1.85 12.42
CA PHE A 219 -6.27 -2.63 12.86
C PHE A 219 -5.45 -1.94 13.96
N ILE A 220 -5.57 -0.62 14.14
CA ILE A 220 -4.85 0.16 15.16
C ILE A 220 -5.19 -0.35 16.56
N ASN A 221 -4.16 -0.81 17.29
CA ASN A 221 -4.30 -1.35 18.64
C ASN A 221 -3.80 -0.37 19.70
N LYS A 222 -4.70 0.44 20.23
CA LYS A 222 -4.43 1.45 21.28
C LYS A 222 -3.95 0.85 22.61
N LYS A 223 -4.06 -0.48 22.79
CA LYS A 223 -3.65 -1.18 24.03
C LYS A 223 -2.22 -1.71 23.96
N THR A 224 -1.56 -1.57 22.80
CA THR A 224 -0.17 -2.04 22.63
C THR A 224 0.76 -1.29 23.60
N ASN A 225 1.58 -2.05 24.30
CA ASN A 225 2.60 -1.53 25.21
C ASN A 225 3.88 -2.41 25.14
N ALA A 226 4.98 -1.92 25.71
CA ALA A 226 6.28 -2.57 25.61
C ALA A 226 6.28 -3.98 26.23
N GLU A 227 5.61 -4.17 27.37
CA GLU A 227 5.55 -5.45 28.08
C GLU A 227 4.79 -6.50 27.24
N ALA A 228 3.65 -6.10 26.64
CA ALA A 228 2.87 -6.98 25.77
C ALA A 228 3.68 -7.42 24.54
N LEU A 229 4.43 -6.50 23.92
CA LEU A 229 5.30 -6.82 22.78
C LEU A 229 6.42 -7.76 23.17
N ALA A 230 7.14 -7.47 24.28
CA ALA A 230 8.25 -8.30 24.76
C ALA A 230 7.80 -9.74 25.10
N GLY A 231 6.55 -9.92 25.57
CA GLY A 231 5.97 -11.23 25.87
C GLY A 231 5.60 -12.08 24.65
N LEU A 232 5.62 -11.54 23.44
CA LEU A 232 5.24 -12.29 22.22
C LEU A 232 6.36 -13.27 21.81
N ARG A 233 5.95 -14.46 21.36
CA ARG A 233 6.87 -15.46 20.81
C ARG A 233 7.21 -15.14 19.35
N PRO A 234 8.43 -15.48 18.90
CA PRO A 234 8.75 -15.42 17.47
C PRO A 234 7.76 -16.25 16.63
N ALA A 235 7.34 -15.68 15.47
CA ALA A 235 6.26 -16.26 14.68
C ALA A 235 6.75 -17.17 13.54
N PHE A 236 7.95 -16.96 13.04
CA PHE A 236 8.45 -17.63 11.82
C PHE A 236 9.66 -18.52 12.07
N ASP A 237 10.58 -18.12 12.93
CA ASP A 237 11.72 -18.89 13.39
C ASP A 237 11.69 -18.93 14.93
N LYS A 238 11.79 -20.12 15.53
CA LYS A 238 11.78 -20.30 17.00
C LYS A 238 12.91 -19.54 17.73
N ALA A 239 14.04 -19.37 17.03
CA ALA A 239 15.19 -18.61 17.50
C ALA A 239 15.21 -17.17 16.98
N GLY A 240 14.16 -16.76 16.26
CA GLY A 240 14.07 -15.46 15.62
C GLY A 240 13.58 -14.33 16.53
N SER A 241 13.34 -13.20 15.91
CA SER A 241 12.97 -11.93 16.56
C SER A 241 11.64 -11.34 16.07
N VAL A 242 11.16 -11.80 14.90
CA VAL A 242 9.93 -11.32 14.28
C VAL A 242 8.71 -11.96 14.92
N THR A 243 7.79 -11.14 15.39
CA THR A 243 6.56 -11.57 16.09
C THR A 243 5.32 -11.01 15.39
N ALA A 244 4.14 -11.48 15.80
CA ALA A 244 2.87 -10.91 15.36
C ALA A 244 2.68 -9.44 15.78
N GLY A 245 3.42 -8.95 16.78
CA GLY A 245 3.33 -7.56 17.24
C GLY A 245 4.28 -6.59 16.52
N ASN A 246 5.34 -7.11 15.88
CA ASN A 246 6.32 -6.31 15.15
C ASN A 246 6.35 -6.62 13.65
N ALA A 247 5.28 -7.21 13.14
CA ALA A 247 4.97 -7.43 11.72
C ALA A 247 3.68 -6.71 11.34
N SER A 248 3.51 -6.35 10.07
CA SER A 248 2.24 -5.84 9.57
C SER A 248 1.15 -6.92 9.58
N GLY A 249 -0.09 -6.50 9.56
CA GLY A 249 -1.24 -7.40 9.52
C GLY A 249 -1.57 -7.90 8.12
N ILE A 250 -2.52 -8.84 8.09
CA ILE A 250 -3.28 -9.24 6.90
C ILE A 250 -4.52 -8.34 6.88
N ASN A 251 -4.71 -7.58 5.80
CA ASN A 251 -5.66 -6.48 5.79
C ASN A 251 -6.40 -6.35 4.46
N ASP A 252 -7.51 -5.62 4.52
CA ASP A 252 -8.40 -5.32 3.39
C ASP A 252 -8.48 -3.81 3.19
N GLY A 253 -8.45 -3.32 1.95
CA GLY A 253 -8.57 -1.89 1.67
C GLY A 253 -8.25 -1.51 0.24
N ALA A 254 -8.50 -0.25 -0.09
CA ALA A 254 -8.16 0.34 -1.37
C ALA A 254 -7.67 1.78 -1.21
N ALA A 255 -6.84 2.22 -2.15
CA ALA A 255 -6.39 3.60 -2.24
C ALA A 255 -6.15 3.98 -3.70
N ALA A 256 -6.43 5.22 -4.07
CA ALA A 256 -6.19 5.71 -5.41
C ALA A 256 -5.87 7.21 -5.42
N VAL A 257 -5.20 7.64 -6.48
CA VAL A 257 -4.92 9.04 -6.80
C VAL A 257 -5.32 9.34 -8.24
N MET A 258 -5.56 10.63 -8.52
CA MET A 258 -5.83 11.12 -9.88
C MET A 258 -4.62 11.90 -10.39
N VAL A 259 -4.12 11.49 -11.55
CA VAL A 259 -2.87 11.97 -12.16
C VAL A 259 -3.18 12.62 -13.51
N MET A 260 -2.57 13.77 -13.77
CA MET A 260 -2.66 14.50 -15.04
C MET A 260 -1.47 15.44 -15.21
N THR A 261 -1.38 16.14 -16.36
CA THR A 261 -0.38 17.20 -16.51
C THR A 261 -0.79 18.45 -15.70
N ALA A 262 0.18 19.26 -15.29
CA ALA A 262 -0.08 20.54 -14.62
C ALA A 262 -0.93 21.48 -15.49
N LYS A 263 -0.71 21.48 -16.82
CA LYS A 263 -1.51 22.22 -17.79
C LYS A 263 -2.96 21.76 -17.82
N LYS A 264 -3.21 20.44 -17.80
CA LYS A 264 -4.56 19.87 -17.76
C LYS A 264 -5.26 20.22 -16.44
N ALA A 265 -4.55 20.13 -15.32
CA ALA A 265 -5.08 20.52 -14.02
C ALA A 265 -5.51 22.00 -14.00
N ALA A 266 -4.66 22.91 -14.50
CA ALA A 266 -4.99 24.32 -14.61
C ALA A 266 -6.20 24.58 -15.53
N ALA A 267 -6.29 23.89 -16.68
CA ALA A 267 -7.42 24.02 -17.60
C ALA A 267 -8.75 23.54 -16.98
N LEU A 268 -8.69 22.60 -16.03
CA LEU A 268 -9.85 22.09 -15.28
C LEU A 268 -10.12 22.85 -13.97
N GLY A 269 -9.31 23.88 -13.65
CA GLY A 269 -9.44 24.64 -12.40
C GLY A 269 -9.06 23.86 -11.15
N LEU A 270 -8.28 22.78 -11.29
CA LEU A 270 -7.86 21.92 -10.19
C LEU A 270 -6.51 22.37 -9.60
N THR A 271 -6.43 22.37 -8.27
CA THR A 271 -5.19 22.65 -7.56
C THR A 271 -4.44 21.34 -7.29
N PRO A 272 -3.19 21.21 -7.77
CA PRO A 272 -2.38 20.04 -7.49
C PRO A 272 -2.11 19.85 -5.98
N LEU A 273 -2.22 18.61 -5.51
CA LEU A 273 -1.76 18.21 -4.19
C LEU A 273 -0.23 18.18 -4.13
N ALA A 274 0.38 17.65 -5.20
CA ALA A 274 1.82 17.60 -5.39
C ALA A 274 2.17 17.30 -6.86
N ARG A 275 3.40 17.64 -7.26
CA ARG A 275 4.05 17.20 -8.48
C ARG A 275 4.80 15.89 -8.23
N ILE A 276 4.78 14.97 -9.17
CA ILE A 276 5.64 13.78 -9.16
C ILE A 276 7.04 14.22 -9.61
N ALA A 277 7.97 14.30 -8.67
CA ALA A 277 9.34 14.75 -8.94
C ALA A 277 10.17 13.65 -9.61
N SER A 278 10.04 12.42 -9.14
CA SER A 278 10.75 11.26 -9.70
C SER A 278 10.19 9.95 -9.13
N PHE A 279 10.70 8.84 -9.65
CA PHE A 279 10.46 7.51 -9.08
C PHE A 279 11.61 6.53 -9.39
N GLY A 280 11.71 5.47 -8.59
CA GLY A 280 12.68 4.40 -8.74
C GLY A 280 12.07 3.02 -8.53
N THR A 281 12.50 2.06 -9.32
CA THR A 281 12.26 0.62 -9.11
C THR A 281 13.59 -0.08 -9.20
N THR A 282 13.89 -1.00 -8.28
CA THR A 282 15.15 -1.73 -8.19
C THR A 282 14.89 -3.19 -7.85
N GLY A 283 15.85 -4.05 -8.18
CA GLY A 283 15.88 -5.45 -7.79
C GLY A 283 17.06 -5.73 -6.86
N LEU A 284 16.92 -6.75 -6.01
CA LEU A 284 17.94 -7.25 -5.09
C LEU A 284 17.69 -8.73 -4.79
N ASP A 285 18.55 -9.34 -3.98
CA ASP A 285 18.37 -10.72 -3.51
C ASP A 285 17.00 -10.92 -2.85
N PRO A 286 16.16 -11.87 -3.32
CA PRO A 286 14.88 -12.18 -2.70
C PRO A 286 14.96 -12.47 -1.20
N ALA A 287 16.04 -13.12 -0.74
CA ALA A 287 16.25 -13.41 0.68
C ALA A 287 16.33 -12.16 1.56
N LEU A 288 16.66 -11.01 0.97
CA LEU A 288 16.79 -9.70 1.62
C LEU A 288 15.78 -8.67 1.09
N MET A 289 14.64 -9.12 0.56
CA MET A 289 13.64 -8.28 -0.10
C MET A 289 13.26 -7.02 0.70
N GLY A 290 13.30 -7.11 2.03
CA GLY A 290 13.00 -5.99 2.93
C GLY A 290 13.88 -4.76 2.74
N LEU A 291 15.07 -4.91 2.15
CA LEU A 291 15.99 -3.81 1.85
C LEU A 291 15.69 -3.09 0.52
N GLY A 292 14.70 -3.56 -0.25
CA GLY A 292 14.30 -2.93 -1.51
C GLY A 292 14.08 -1.42 -1.46
N PRO A 293 13.47 -0.85 -0.40
CA PRO A 293 13.30 0.59 -0.28
C PRO A 293 14.60 1.39 -0.30
N VAL A 294 15.73 0.82 0.15
CA VAL A 294 17.02 1.53 0.20
C VAL A 294 17.45 1.97 -1.20
N SER A 295 17.66 1.00 -2.09
CA SER A 295 18.11 1.30 -3.46
C SER A 295 17.05 2.01 -4.29
N ALA A 296 15.76 1.70 -4.08
CA ALA A 296 14.67 2.37 -4.78
C ALA A 296 14.56 3.86 -4.40
N THR A 297 14.66 4.17 -3.09
CA THR A 297 14.67 5.56 -2.59
C THR A 297 15.91 6.31 -3.08
N GLN A 298 17.10 5.73 -2.97
CA GLN A 298 18.33 6.34 -3.48
C GLN A 298 18.22 6.67 -4.98
N ARG A 299 17.65 5.76 -5.77
CA ARG A 299 17.42 5.99 -7.20
C ARG A 299 16.40 7.10 -7.46
N ALA A 300 15.31 7.16 -6.70
CA ALA A 300 14.33 8.23 -6.83
C ALA A 300 14.96 9.59 -6.44
N LEU A 301 15.66 9.67 -5.32
CA LEU A 301 16.34 10.88 -4.87
C LEU A 301 17.38 11.38 -5.88
N ALA A 302 18.22 10.48 -6.41
CA ALA A 302 19.22 10.84 -7.43
C ALA A 302 18.56 11.42 -8.70
N ARG A 303 17.43 10.87 -9.13
CA ARG A 303 16.68 11.39 -10.29
C ARG A 303 16.02 12.74 -10.03
N ALA A 304 15.60 13.00 -8.80
CA ALA A 304 15.08 14.31 -8.39
C ALA A 304 16.16 15.35 -8.13
N GLY A 305 17.43 14.93 -8.05
CA GLY A 305 18.53 15.79 -7.63
C GLY A 305 18.51 16.13 -6.13
N TRP A 306 17.91 15.25 -5.31
CA TRP A 306 17.75 15.44 -3.87
C TRP A 306 18.70 14.54 -3.08
N LYS A 307 19.05 14.99 -1.87
CA LYS A 307 19.64 14.17 -0.81
C LYS A 307 18.54 13.72 0.16
N ALA A 308 18.74 12.66 0.92
CA ALA A 308 17.79 12.23 1.94
C ALA A 308 17.48 13.32 2.98
N ALA A 309 18.46 14.15 3.32
CA ALA A 309 18.32 15.28 4.23
C ALA A 309 17.35 16.38 3.72
N ASP A 310 17.21 16.51 2.40
CA ASP A 310 16.32 17.51 1.77
C ASP A 310 14.83 17.11 1.86
N VAL A 311 14.55 15.85 2.20
CA VAL A 311 13.19 15.33 2.29
C VAL A 311 12.59 15.67 3.65
N ASP A 312 11.38 16.21 3.64
CA ASP A 312 10.66 16.60 4.86
C ASP A 312 9.94 15.43 5.50
N LEU A 313 9.34 14.55 4.67
CA LEU A 313 8.54 13.42 5.13
C LEU A 313 8.82 12.16 4.32
N PHE A 314 8.90 11.04 5.02
CA PHE A 314 8.98 9.71 4.45
C PHE A 314 7.77 8.86 4.89
N GLU A 315 7.12 8.22 3.94
CA GLU A 315 6.18 7.12 4.18
C GLU A 315 6.83 5.83 3.67
N LEU A 316 7.43 5.08 4.57
CA LEU A 316 8.11 3.81 4.31
C LEU A 316 7.26 2.68 4.84
N ASN A 317 6.81 1.78 3.96
CA ASN A 317 5.92 0.71 4.36
C ASN A 317 6.60 -0.22 5.38
N GLU A 318 5.94 -0.44 6.52
CA GLU A 318 6.40 -1.29 7.60
C GLU A 318 5.85 -2.72 7.40
N ALA A 319 6.35 -3.45 6.39
CA ALA A 319 5.97 -4.86 6.22
C ALA A 319 6.39 -5.68 7.45
N PHE A 320 7.57 -5.37 8.00
CA PHE A 320 8.11 -5.89 9.26
C PHE A 320 8.93 -4.79 9.94
N ALA A 321 8.91 -4.73 11.27
CA ALA A 321 9.76 -3.78 12.01
C ALA A 321 11.25 -4.02 11.76
N ALA A 322 11.67 -5.27 11.61
CA ALA A 322 13.04 -5.64 11.25
C ALA A 322 13.51 -4.92 9.96
N GLN A 323 12.67 -4.98 8.94
CA GLN A 323 12.92 -4.33 7.65
C GLN A 323 12.90 -2.80 7.79
N ALA A 324 11.92 -2.23 8.50
CA ALA A 324 11.77 -0.79 8.65
C ALA A 324 12.97 -0.18 9.42
N CYS A 325 13.42 -0.82 10.50
CA CYS A 325 14.64 -0.43 11.21
C CYS A 325 15.88 -0.43 10.32
N ALA A 326 16.05 -1.50 9.52
CA ALA A 326 17.20 -1.64 8.63
C ALA A 326 17.19 -0.55 7.53
N VAL A 327 16.02 -0.27 6.94
CA VAL A 327 15.86 0.75 5.90
C VAL A 327 16.17 2.14 6.46
N ASN A 328 15.62 2.50 7.62
CA ASN A 328 15.91 3.80 8.28
C ASN A 328 17.41 3.97 8.55
N LYS A 329 18.06 2.93 9.07
CA LYS A 329 19.50 2.91 9.34
C LYS A 329 20.34 3.08 8.07
N LEU A 330 20.01 2.34 7.00
CA LEU A 330 20.80 2.34 5.76
C LEU A 330 20.57 3.59 4.89
N LEU A 331 19.43 4.24 5.02
CA LEU A 331 19.16 5.53 4.37
C LEU A 331 19.65 6.73 5.19
N ASP A 332 20.11 6.51 6.43
CA ASP A 332 20.56 7.55 7.37
C ASP A 332 19.54 8.70 7.49
N ILE A 333 18.28 8.35 7.72
CA ILE A 333 17.17 9.31 7.82
C ILE A 333 16.73 9.50 9.26
N ASP A 334 16.29 10.72 9.57
CA ASP A 334 15.74 11.07 10.88
C ASP A 334 14.39 10.31 11.10
N PRO A 335 14.30 9.43 12.11
CA PRO A 335 13.06 8.71 12.42
C PRO A 335 11.85 9.61 12.74
N ALA A 336 12.10 10.87 13.13
CA ALA A 336 11.04 11.86 13.36
C ALA A 336 10.30 12.27 12.07
N LYS A 337 10.94 12.10 10.90
CA LYS A 337 10.37 12.37 9.58
C LYS A 337 9.69 11.15 8.96
N VAL A 338 9.77 9.97 9.59
CA VAL A 338 9.29 8.70 9.03
C VAL A 338 7.96 8.30 9.66
N ASN A 339 6.97 8.00 8.81
CA ASN A 339 5.68 7.48 9.22
C ASN A 339 5.12 8.25 10.43
N VAL A 340 5.03 9.58 10.27
CA VAL A 340 4.70 10.51 11.37
C VAL A 340 3.29 10.29 11.95
N ASN A 341 2.45 9.58 11.22
CA ASN A 341 1.10 9.17 11.64
C ASN A 341 0.99 7.65 11.86
N GLY A 342 2.11 6.95 12.10
CA GLY A 342 2.18 5.50 12.16
C GLY A 342 2.24 4.84 10.78
N GLY A 343 2.68 3.59 10.72
CA GLY A 343 2.86 2.83 9.49
C GLY A 343 2.04 1.54 9.46
N ALA A 344 2.42 0.61 8.58
CA ALA A 344 1.64 -0.59 8.29
C ALA A 344 1.54 -1.58 9.46
N ILE A 345 2.45 -1.56 10.42
CA ILE A 345 2.33 -2.36 11.66
C ILE A 345 1.08 -1.97 12.44
N ALA A 346 0.72 -0.68 12.42
CA ALA A 346 -0.45 -0.17 13.12
C ALA A 346 -1.69 -0.06 12.21
N ILE A 347 -1.54 0.53 11.01
CA ILE A 347 -2.66 0.82 10.12
C ILE A 347 -3.07 -0.43 9.32
N GLY A 348 -2.09 -1.27 8.94
CA GLY A 348 -2.31 -2.47 8.13
C GLY A 348 -1.66 -2.43 6.75
N HIS A 349 -1.61 -3.63 6.11
CA HIS A 349 -0.90 -3.85 4.84
C HIS A 349 -1.75 -4.62 3.81
N PRO A 350 -2.83 -4.02 3.28
CA PRO A 350 -3.55 -4.59 2.13
C PRO A 350 -2.62 -4.58 0.90
N ILE A 351 -1.95 -5.70 0.60
CA ILE A 351 -0.72 -5.76 -0.20
C ILE A 351 -0.81 -5.02 -1.53
N GLY A 352 -1.82 -5.26 -2.35
CA GLY A 352 -1.99 -4.60 -3.65
C GLY A 352 -2.32 -3.11 -3.57
N ALA A 353 -2.91 -2.65 -2.45
CA ALA A 353 -3.29 -1.26 -2.23
C ALA A 353 -2.22 -0.45 -1.52
N SER A 354 -1.34 -1.10 -0.75
CA SER A 354 -0.44 -0.45 0.23
C SER A 354 0.42 0.65 -0.36
N GLY A 355 0.94 0.48 -1.58
CA GLY A 355 1.78 1.48 -2.21
C GLY A 355 1.07 2.81 -2.44
N CYS A 356 -0.19 2.78 -2.85
CA CYS A 356 -0.99 3.99 -2.97
C CYS A 356 -1.50 4.47 -1.61
N ARG A 357 -1.80 3.55 -0.66
CA ARG A 357 -2.23 3.90 0.70
C ARG A 357 -1.21 4.81 1.39
N ILE A 358 0.08 4.44 1.36
CA ILE A 358 1.12 5.28 1.97
C ILE A 358 1.29 6.61 1.23
N LEU A 359 1.17 6.63 -0.09
CA LEU A 359 1.21 7.86 -0.87
C LEU A 359 0.06 8.81 -0.52
N VAL A 360 -1.17 8.30 -0.37
CA VAL A 360 -2.33 9.09 0.06
C VAL A 360 -2.08 9.74 1.41
N THR A 361 -1.61 8.98 2.40
CA THR A 361 -1.27 9.50 3.73
C THR A 361 -0.16 10.56 3.66
N LEU A 362 0.89 10.32 2.86
CA LEU A 362 1.97 11.28 2.63
C LEU A 362 1.44 12.62 2.08
N LEU A 363 0.62 12.58 1.03
CA LEU A 363 0.06 13.77 0.39
C LEU A 363 -0.79 14.60 1.37
N HIS A 364 -1.64 13.94 2.14
CA HIS A 364 -2.48 14.62 3.14
C HIS A 364 -1.65 15.18 4.30
N GLU A 365 -0.60 14.49 4.75
CA GLU A 365 0.30 15.03 5.78
C GLU A 365 1.12 16.21 5.26
N MET A 366 1.64 16.14 4.03
CA MET A 366 2.33 17.26 3.40
C MET A 366 1.47 18.51 3.32
N GLN A 367 0.17 18.36 3.01
CA GLN A 367 -0.75 19.49 3.01
C GLN A 367 -0.94 20.08 4.42
N ARG A 368 -1.15 19.21 5.42
CA ARG A 368 -1.42 19.61 6.79
C ARG A 368 -0.22 20.26 7.48
N SER A 369 0.97 19.71 7.27
CA SER A 369 2.21 20.19 7.90
C SER A 369 2.90 21.30 7.14
N GLY A 370 2.55 21.54 5.86
CA GLY A 370 3.24 22.46 4.98
C GLY A 370 4.56 21.91 4.40
N ALA A 371 4.83 20.62 4.61
CA ALA A 371 6.01 19.93 4.04
C ALA A 371 6.04 20.06 2.51
N LYS A 372 7.25 20.21 1.95
CA LYS A 372 7.45 20.47 0.52
C LYS A 372 7.88 19.23 -0.25
N LYS A 373 8.75 18.40 0.35
CA LYS A 373 9.32 17.21 -0.30
C LYS A 373 8.96 15.96 0.48
N GLY A 374 8.38 14.99 -0.21
CA GLY A 374 7.98 13.71 0.36
C GLY A 374 8.43 12.52 -0.46
N VAL A 375 8.65 11.39 0.19
CA VAL A 375 8.99 10.12 -0.46
C VAL A 375 8.12 9.00 0.11
N ALA A 376 7.46 8.26 -0.77
CA ALA A 376 6.79 7.00 -0.45
C ALA A 376 7.60 5.83 -1.00
N SER A 377 7.87 4.78 -0.19
CA SER A 377 8.64 3.61 -0.64
C SER A 377 8.21 2.31 0.03
N LEU A 378 8.33 1.19 -0.71
CA LEU A 378 8.01 -0.15 -0.24
C LEU A 378 9.04 -1.17 -0.68
N CYS A 379 9.24 -2.18 0.18
CA CYS A 379 9.80 -3.46 -0.23
C CYS A 379 8.75 -4.28 -0.98
N ILE A 380 9.22 -5.18 -1.83
CA ILE A 380 8.40 -6.01 -2.69
C ILE A 380 8.88 -7.45 -2.58
N GLY A 381 7.97 -8.38 -2.30
CA GLY A 381 8.27 -9.81 -2.32
C GLY A 381 8.90 -10.24 -3.64
N GLY A 382 9.86 -11.16 -3.58
CA GLY A 382 10.67 -11.57 -4.74
C GLY A 382 11.93 -10.72 -4.94
N GLY A 383 12.28 -9.82 -4.01
CA GLY A 383 13.53 -9.07 -4.02
C GLY A 383 13.48 -7.81 -4.90
N MET A 384 12.55 -6.94 -4.63
CA MET A 384 12.41 -5.66 -5.34
C MET A 384 12.11 -4.51 -4.37
N GLY A 385 12.26 -3.28 -4.86
CA GLY A 385 11.85 -2.07 -4.18
C GLY A 385 11.26 -1.05 -5.13
N VAL A 386 10.36 -0.23 -4.63
CA VAL A 386 9.74 0.87 -5.36
C VAL A 386 9.71 2.13 -4.49
N ALA A 387 9.99 3.29 -5.10
CA ALA A 387 9.91 4.59 -4.45
C ALA A 387 9.36 5.65 -5.40
N LEU A 388 8.62 6.59 -4.86
CA LEU A 388 8.07 7.75 -5.58
C LEU A 388 8.33 9.00 -4.75
N ALA A 389 8.93 10.01 -5.35
CA ALA A 389 9.21 11.31 -4.75
C ALA A 389 8.23 12.35 -5.27
N VAL A 390 7.65 13.13 -4.37
CA VAL A 390 6.66 14.17 -4.65
C VAL A 390 7.08 15.51 -4.05
N GLU A 391 6.66 16.60 -4.70
CA GLU A 391 7.01 17.97 -4.31
C GLU A 391 5.78 18.90 -4.40
N ARG A 392 5.70 19.86 -3.45
CA ARG A 392 4.62 20.89 -3.39
C ARG A 392 5.17 22.29 -3.61
#